data_1b9df3865f91bc4af87f5cc30e82551a
#
_entry.id   1b9df3865f91bc4af87f5cc30e82551a
#
_cell.length_a   1.000
_cell.length_b   1.000
_cell.length_c   1.000
_cell.angle_alpha   90.00
_cell.angle_beta   90.00
_cell.angle_gamma   90.00
#
_symmetry.space_group_name_H-M   'P 1'
#
loop_
_entity.id
_entity.type
_entity.pdbx_description
1 polymer ?
#
loop_
_entity_poly.entity_id
_entity_poly.type
_entity_poly.pdbx_seq_one_letter_code
_entity_poly.pdbx_strand_id
1 'polypeptide(L)'
;MWLADKWKEYRVLDVSDGEKLENWSGYTLIRPDPQVIWTSDRKLRGWRSPNAHYIRSSKGGGEWQFFDLPETWELHYTLGSGSKLPEYEMSFHLKPFAFKHTGVFPEQAANWDWSYRLIKERLASSPDKNVRVLNLFAYTGGATIAAAAAGAEVTHVDASKGMVAWAKENAASSG
;
A
#
# COMPACT_ATOMS: atom_id res chain seq x y z
N MET A 1 15.87 10.16 7.63
CA MET A 1 15.06 9.68 6.49
C MET A 1 14.02 8.72 7.04
N TRP A 2 12.76 8.82 6.63
CA TRP A 2 11.71 7.87 6.99
C TRP A 2 11.62 6.83 5.90
N LEU A 3 11.69 5.53 6.25
CA LEU A 3 11.64 4.43 5.32
C LEU A 3 10.41 3.57 5.58
N ALA A 4 9.78 3.08 4.51
CA ALA A 4 8.69 2.11 4.58
C ALA A 4 9.25 0.68 4.59
N ASP A 5 10.09 0.36 5.56
CA ASP A 5 10.88 -0.88 5.65
C ASP A 5 10.31 -1.95 6.58
N LYS A 6 9.14 -1.69 7.19
CA LYS A 6 8.51 -2.61 8.14
C LYS A 6 7.54 -3.60 7.50
N TRP A 7 7.39 -3.57 6.18
CA TRP A 7 6.58 -4.54 5.47
C TRP A 7 7.11 -5.96 5.65
N LYS A 8 6.24 -6.89 6.07
CA LYS A 8 6.54 -8.33 6.14
C LYS A 8 6.14 -9.06 4.86
N GLU A 9 5.08 -8.60 4.23
CA GLU A 9 4.43 -9.26 3.08
C GLU A 9 4.68 -8.55 1.75
N TYR A 10 5.25 -7.35 1.76
CA TYR A 10 5.65 -6.62 0.55
C TYR A 10 7.15 -6.42 0.48
N ARG A 11 7.72 -6.62 -0.68
CA ARG A 11 9.14 -6.36 -0.93
C ARG A 11 9.43 -6.14 -2.40
N VAL A 12 10.25 -5.15 -2.73
CA VAL A 12 10.92 -5.07 -4.03
C VAL A 12 12.06 -6.09 -4.03
N LEU A 13 12.03 -7.02 -4.98
CA LEU A 13 12.99 -8.13 -5.07
C LEU A 13 14.17 -7.77 -5.97
N ASP A 14 13.90 -7.07 -7.08
CA ASP A 14 14.90 -6.64 -8.05
C ASP A 14 14.33 -5.53 -8.93
N VAL A 15 15.18 -4.79 -9.60
CA VAL A 15 14.80 -3.69 -10.50
C VAL A 15 15.71 -3.68 -11.72
N SER A 16 15.16 -3.51 -12.91
CA SER A 16 15.91 -3.51 -14.18
C SER A 16 15.09 -2.88 -15.32
N ASP A 17 15.74 -2.09 -16.17
CA ASP A 17 15.20 -1.62 -17.46
C ASP A 17 13.79 -1.01 -17.36
N GLY A 18 13.58 -0.11 -16.42
CA GLY A 18 12.30 0.57 -16.25
C GLY A 18 11.20 -0.27 -15.60
N GLU A 19 11.57 -1.42 -15.00
CA GLU A 19 10.66 -2.32 -14.33
C GLU A 19 11.15 -2.69 -12.94
N LYS A 20 10.21 -3.09 -12.09
CA LYS A 20 10.47 -3.66 -10.78
C LYS A 20 9.75 -4.99 -10.61
N LEU A 21 10.48 -5.94 -10.05
CA LEU A 21 10.01 -7.23 -9.60
C LEU A 21 9.67 -7.12 -8.12
N GLU A 22 8.43 -7.41 -7.75
CA GLU A 22 7.91 -7.23 -6.40
C GLU A 22 7.28 -8.52 -5.89
N ASN A 23 7.37 -8.74 -4.57
CA ASN A 23 6.55 -9.71 -3.85
C ASN A 23 5.40 -8.98 -3.16
N TRP A 24 4.18 -9.49 -3.31
CA TRP A 24 2.95 -8.98 -2.73
C TRP A 24 2.22 -10.12 -2.05
N SER A 25 2.48 -10.32 -0.74
CA SER A 25 1.85 -11.40 0.05
C SER A 25 2.00 -12.79 -0.62
N GLY A 26 3.23 -13.09 -1.10
CA GLY A 26 3.54 -14.35 -1.77
C GLY A 26 3.42 -14.34 -3.30
N TYR A 27 2.69 -13.40 -3.88
CA TYR A 27 2.58 -13.26 -5.34
C TYR A 27 3.65 -12.34 -5.91
N THR A 28 4.25 -12.75 -7.00
CA THR A 28 5.30 -12.01 -7.70
C THR A 28 4.73 -11.21 -8.86
N LEU A 29 4.89 -9.89 -8.82
CA LEU A 29 4.43 -8.99 -9.87
C LEU A 29 5.59 -8.27 -10.54
N ILE A 30 5.51 -8.06 -11.86
CA ILE A 30 6.37 -7.16 -12.61
C ILE A 30 5.56 -5.92 -12.97
N ARG A 31 6.06 -4.75 -12.58
CA ARG A 31 5.40 -3.47 -12.86
C ARG A 31 6.39 -2.43 -13.35
N PRO A 32 5.98 -1.50 -14.23
CA PRO A 32 6.87 -0.45 -14.71
C PRO A 32 7.25 0.53 -13.61
N ASP A 33 8.52 0.87 -13.58
CA ASP A 33 9.08 1.95 -12.77
C ASP A 33 10.09 2.76 -13.61
N PRO A 34 9.67 3.90 -14.19
CA PRO A 34 10.51 4.66 -15.10
C PRO A 34 11.73 5.30 -14.43
N GLN A 35 11.84 5.29 -13.11
CA GLN A 35 13.02 5.76 -12.38
C GLN A 35 14.17 4.74 -12.44
N VAL A 36 13.90 3.50 -12.78
CA VAL A 36 14.90 2.44 -12.93
C VAL A 36 15.53 2.53 -14.32
N ILE A 37 16.60 3.32 -14.43
CA ILE A 37 17.33 3.58 -15.69
C ILE A 37 18.52 2.64 -15.92
N TRP A 38 18.78 1.72 -14.99
CA TRP A 38 19.87 0.75 -15.06
C TRP A 38 19.36 -0.66 -15.37
N THR A 39 20.27 -1.51 -15.77
CA THR A 39 20.01 -2.91 -16.11
C THR A 39 20.62 -3.84 -15.06
N SER A 40 19.88 -4.86 -14.66
CA SER A 40 20.39 -6.00 -13.87
C SER A 40 20.39 -7.28 -14.72
N ASP A 41 21.08 -8.31 -14.24
CA ASP A 41 21.12 -9.62 -14.91
C ASP A 41 19.78 -10.38 -14.87
N ARG A 42 18.75 -9.86 -14.18
CA ARG A 42 17.43 -10.48 -14.01
C ARG A 42 17.49 -11.96 -13.60
N LYS A 43 18.42 -12.30 -12.65
CA LYS A 43 18.69 -13.69 -12.24
C LYS A 43 17.55 -14.33 -11.45
N LEU A 44 16.71 -13.53 -10.79
CA LEU A 44 15.62 -14.05 -9.99
C LEU A 44 14.56 -14.73 -10.87
N ARG A 45 14.06 -15.89 -10.39
CA ARG A 45 13.04 -16.67 -11.09
C ARG A 45 11.79 -15.86 -11.42
N GLY A 46 11.41 -14.91 -10.54
CA GLY A 46 10.22 -14.07 -10.72
C GLY A 46 10.21 -13.28 -12.02
N TRP A 47 11.35 -12.93 -12.59
CA TRP A 47 11.43 -12.30 -13.91
C TRP A 47 10.97 -13.21 -15.07
N ARG A 48 11.08 -14.52 -14.91
CA ARG A 48 10.72 -15.52 -15.95
C ARG A 48 9.33 -16.13 -15.70
N SER A 49 8.90 -16.13 -14.46
CA SER A 49 7.63 -16.75 -14.01
C SER A 49 6.96 -15.87 -12.97
N PRO A 50 6.51 -14.66 -13.29
CA PRO A 50 5.71 -13.84 -12.39
C PRO A 50 4.28 -14.38 -12.31
N ASN A 51 3.54 -13.99 -11.28
CA ASN A 51 2.09 -14.26 -11.20
C ASN A 51 1.30 -13.30 -12.09
N ALA A 52 1.79 -12.07 -12.27
CA ALA A 52 1.28 -11.15 -13.29
C ALA A 52 2.35 -10.12 -13.71
N HIS A 53 2.18 -9.56 -14.91
CA HIS A 53 3.05 -8.54 -15.47
C HIS A 53 2.21 -7.42 -16.09
N TYR A 54 2.43 -6.17 -15.67
CA TYR A 54 1.84 -5.01 -16.33
C TYR A 54 2.75 -4.50 -17.43
N ILE A 55 2.33 -4.69 -18.68
CA ILE A 55 3.08 -4.27 -19.86
C ILE A 55 2.66 -2.87 -20.26
N ARG A 56 3.61 -1.95 -20.30
CA ARG A 56 3.38 -0.56 -20.69
C ARG A 56 3.23 -0.43 -22.20
N SER A 57 2.19 0.28 -22.63
CA SER A 57 2.02 0.64 -24.04
C SER A 57 2.88 1.85 -24.41
N SER A 58 3.45 1.84 -25.62
CA SER A 58 4.15 3.01 -26.20
C SER A 58 3.24 4.20 -26.46
N LYS A 59 1.93 3.97 -26.52
CA LYS A 59 0.89 5.01 -26.74
C LYS A 59 0.31 5.57 -25.45
N GLY A 60 0.86 5.20 -24.29
CA GLY A 60 0.36 5.52 -22.95
C GLY A 60 -0.55 4.41 -22.39
N GLY A 61 -0.61 4.32 -21.07
CA GLY A 61 -1.30 3.22 -20.38
C GLY A 61 -0.56 1.90 -20.48
N GLY A 62 -1.28 0.81 -20.55
CA GLY A 62 -0.77 -0.56 -20.64
C GLY A 62 -1.84 -1.56 -20.22
N GLU A 63 -1.47 -2.81 -20.13
CA GLU A 63 -2.36 -3.90 -19.78
C GLU A 63 -1.69 -4.92 -18.84
N TRP A 64 -2.49 -5.60 -18.04
CA TRP A 64 -2.06 -6.70 -17.21
C TRP A 64 -2.07 -8.01 -17.99
N GLN A 65 -0.98 -8.74 -17.95
CA GLN A 65 -0.91 -10.15 -18.31
C GLN A 65 -0.96 -10.98 -17.04
N PHE A 66 -1.95 -11.84 -16.93
CA PHE A 66 -2.17 -12.72 -15.77
C PHE A 66 -1.69 -14.13 -16.10
N PHE A 67 -0.99 -14.77 -15.16
CA PHE A 67 -0.51 -16.15 -15.28
C PHE A 67 -1.12 -17.01 -14.17
N ASP A 68 -0.79 -16.71 -12.90
CA ASP A 68 -1.27 -17.44 -11.72
C ASP A 68 -1.47 -16.45 -10.56
N LEU A 69 -2.35 -15.48 -10.78
CA LEU A 69 -2.73 -14.47 -9.78
C LEU A 69 -4.23 -14.57 -9.52
N PRO A 70 -4.70 -14.66 -8.26
CA PRO A 70 -6.12 -14.59 -7.94
C PRO A 70 -6.70 -13.22 -8.30
N GLU A 71 -8.02 -13.15 -8.49
CA GLU A 71 -8.70 -11.87 -8.75
C GLU A 71 -8.51 -10.86 -7.61
N THR A 72 -8.48 -11.37 -6.38
CA THR A 72 -8.24 -10.58 -5.16
C THR A 72 -7.38 -11.37 -4.19
N TRP A 73 -6.54 -10.67 -3.42
CA TRP A 73 -5.79 -11.24 -2.30
C TRP A 73 -5.59 -10.18 -1.21
N GLU A 74 -5.04 -10.56 -0.07
CA GLU A 74 -4.84 -9.66 1.06
C GLU A 74 -3.37 -9.32 1.26
N LEU A 75 -3.15 -8.13 1.80
CA LEU A 75 -1.85 -7.62 2.22
C LEU A 75 -2.00 -6.96 3.59
N HIS A 76 -1.13 -7.31 4.55
CA HIS A 76 -1.21 -6.80 5.91
C HIS A 76 -0.03 -5.88 6.23
N TYR A 77 -0.33 -4.87 7.05
CA TYR A 77 0.68 -3.96 7.60
C TYR A 77 0.42 -3.69 9.07
N THR A 78 1.46 -3.80 9.91
CA THR A 78 1.34 -3.59 11.35
C THR A 78 1.86 -2.19 11.72
N LEU A 79 0.94 -1.28 12.07
CA LEU A 79 1.27 0.02 12.65
C LEU A 79 1.89 -0.16 14.04
N GLY A 80 2.76 0.78 14.43
CA GLY A 80 3.38 0.77 15.75
C GLY A 80 4.45 -0.29 15.95
N SER A 81 4.67 -1.18 14.98
CA SER A 81 5.66 -2.25 15.07
C SER A 81 7.05 -1.73 15.37
N GLY A 82 7.74 -2.35 16.34
CA GLY A 82 9.06 -1.93 16.81
C GLY A 82 9.07 -0.63 17.63
N SER A 83 7.92 -0.14 18.07
CA SER A 83 7.77 1.05 18.91
C SER A 83 7.18 0.67 20.29
N LYS A 84 7.02 1.67 21.18
CA LYS A 84 6.30 1.51 22.46
C LYS A 84 4.79 1.71 22.33
N LEU A 85 4.29 1.99 21.12
CA LEU A 85 2.87 2.17 20.85
C LEU A 85 2.18 0.81 20.71
N PRO A 86 0.87 0.73 20.99
CA PRO A 86 0.09 -0.47 20.66
C PRO A 86 0.22 -0.81 19.18
N GLU A 87 0.39 -2.08 18.86
CA GLU A 87 0.35 -2.56 17.49
C GLU A 87 -1.09 -2.63 16.99
N TYR A 88 -1.27 -2.31 15.72
CA TYR A 88 -2.56 -2.44 15.04
C TYR A 88 -2.33 -2.96 13.62
N GLU A 89 -3.01 -4.05 13.27
CA GLU A 89 -2.91 -4.65 11.95
C GLU A 89 -3.92 -4.02 10.99
N MET A 90 -3.43 -3.51 9.89
CA MET A 90 -4.21 -3.02 8.76
C MET A 90 -4.30 -4.11 7.70
N SER A 91 -5.50 -4.39 7.22
CA SER A 91 -5.77 -5.36 6.15
C SER A 91 -6.20 -4.65 4.87
N PHE A 92 -5.56 -4.97 3.76
CA PHE A 92 -5.86 -4.41 2.46
C PHE A 92 -6.26 -5.52 1.49
N HIS A 93 -7.44 -5.40 0.91
CA HIS A 93 -7.81 -6.20 -0.25
C HIS A 93 -7.12 -5.65 -1.48
N LEU A 94 -6.37 -6.48 -2.16
CA LEU A 94 -5.64 -6.13 -3.38
C LEU A 94 -6.32 -6.74 -4.60
N LYS A 95 -6.27 -6.02 -5.70
CA LYS A 95 -6.62 -6.50 -7.04
C LYS A 95 -5.92 -5.65 -8.10
N PRO A 96 -5.45 -6.22 -9.20
CA PRO A 96 -5.02 -5.44 -10.33
C PRO A 96 -6.20 -4.65 -10.90
N PHE A 97 -6.01 -3.36 -11.13
CA PHE A 97 -7.04 -2.54 -11.76
C PHE A 97 -6.38 -1.51 -12.68
N ALA A 98 -7.16 -0.56 -13.20
CA ALA A 98 -6.70 0.42 -14.17
C ALA A 98 -5.25 0.85 -13.95
N PHE A 99 -4.46 0.86 -15.00
CA PHE A 99 -3.01 1.08 -14.96
C PHE A 99 -2.27 -0.02 -14.15
N LYS A 100 -1.09 0.31 -13.64
CA LYS A 100 -0.22 -0.61 -12.87
C LYS A 100 -0.59 -0.75 -11.38
N HIS A 101 -1.76 -0.28 -10.97
CA HIS A 101 -2.13 -0.20 -9.55
C HIS A 101 -2.72 -1.51 -9.03
N THR A 102 -2.53 -1.75 -7.73
CA THR A 102 -2.96 -2.96 -7.03
C THR A 102 -3.86 -2.68 -5.82
N GLY A 103 -4.06 -1.40 -5.48
CA GLY A 103 -4.88 -0.99 -4.34
C GLY A 103 -4.09 -0.37 -3.19
N VAL A 104 -2.77 -0.51 -3.14
CA VAL A 104 -1.92 0.05 -2.08
C VAL A 104 -0.67 0.70 -2.69
N PHE A 105 -0.22 1.77 -2.06
CA PHE A 105 1.08 2.39 -2.28
C PHE A 105 1.97 2.09 -1.06
N PRO A 106 2.82 1.06 -1.13
CA PRO A 106 3.58 0.58 0.03
C PRO A 106 4.52 1.63 0.65
N GLU A 107 5.01 2.56 -0.16
CA GLU A 107 5.84 3.67 0.30
C GLU A 107 5.12 4.60 1.28
N GLN A 108 3.79 4.63 1.26
CA GLN A 108 2.99 5.44 2.17
C GLN A 108 2.97 4.92 3.62
N ALA A 109 3.44 3.70 3.86
CA ALA A 109 3.51 3.13 5.20
C ALA A 109 4.34 3.99 6.17
N ALA A 110 5.38 4.66 5.69
CA ALA A 110 6.15 5.61 6.49
C ALA A 110 5.28 6.78 6.99
N ASN A 111 4.37 7.29 6.15
CA ASN A 111 3.43 8.35 6.51
C ASN A 111 2.33 7.84 7.45
N TRP A 112 1.89 6.57 7.29
CA TRP A 112 0.92 5.96 8.19
C TRP A 112 1.49 5.80 9.60
N ASP A 113 2.69 5.25 9.74
CA ASP A 113 3.39 5.14 11.03
C ASP A 113 3.62 6.49 11.69
N TRP A 114 4.02 7.49 10.90
CA TRP A 114 4.24 8.85 11.39
C TRP A 114 2.95 9.47 11.93
N SER A 115 1.86 9.43 11.16
CA SER A 115 0.56 9.99 11.57
C SER A 115 -0.03 9.23 12.76
N TYR A 116 0.05 7.89 12.76
CA TYR A 116 -0.37 7.04 13.87
C TYR A 116 0.31 7.46 15.18
N ARG A 117 1.64 7.61 15.14
CA ARG A 117 2.41 8.06 16.29
C ARG A 117 2.01 9.44 16.78
N LEU A 118 1.92 10.43 15.88
CA LEU A 118 1.56 11.80 16.25
C LEU A 118 0.17 11.89 16.91
N ILE A 119 -0.80 11.15 16.37
CA ILE A 119 -2.17 11.14 16.92
C ILE A 119 -2.18 10.49 18.30
N LYS A 120 -1.49 9.35 18.48
CA LYS A 120 -1.36 8.68 19.79
C LYS A 120 -0.70 9.57 20.83
N GLU A 121 0.42 10.23 20.48
CA GLU A 121 1.12 11.18 21.36
C GLU A 121 0.24 12.38 21.73
N ARG A 122 -0.54 12.90 20.76
CA ARG A 122 -1.46 14.01 21.00
C ARG A 122 -2.58 13.63 21.96
N LEU A 123 -3.22 12.49 21.78
CA LEU A 123 -4.29 11.99 22.64
C LEU A 123 -3.75 11.69 24.06
N ALA A 124 -2.56 11.13 24.17
CA ALA A 124 -1.94 10.87 25.47
C ALA A 124 -1.63 12.16 26.24
N SER A 125 -1.23 13.23 25.54
CA SER A 125 -0.90 14.53 26.16
C SER A 125 -2.12 15.40 26.46
N SER A 126 -3.27 15.13 25.88
CA SER A 126 -4.50 15.92 26.04
C SER A 126 -5.72 15.02 25.85
N PRO A 127 -6.04 14.17 26.85
CA PRO A 127 -7.14 13.17 26.72
C PRO A 127 -8.52 13.78 26.48
N ASP A 128 -8.74 15.03 26.90
CA ASP A 128 -10.01 15.75 26.75
C ASP A 128 -10.25 16.34 25.34
N LYS A 129 -9.26 16.18 24.43
CA LYS A 129 -9.33 16.76 23.08
C LYS A 129 -9.49 15.68 22.04
N ASN A 130 -10.52 15.80 21.21
CA ASN A 130 -10.67 15.01 20.01
C ASN A 130 -9.67 15.43 18.94
N VAL A 131 -9.05 14.46 18.27
CA VAL A 131 -8.25 14.66 17.08
C VAL A 131 -9.14 14.40 15.86
N ARG A 132 -9.29 15.41 15.00
CA ARG A 132 -10.03 15.29 13.74
C ARG A 132 -9.06 15.36 12.57
N VAL A 133 -9.17 14.41 11.65
CA VAL A 133 -8.33 14.28 10.46
C VAL A 133 -9.18 14.38 9.20
N LEU A 134 -8.81 15.25 8.29
CA LEU A 134 -9.34 15.31 6.94
C LEU A 134 -8.32 14.67 5.99
N ASN A 135 -8.67 13.52 5.40
CA ASN A 135 -7.87 12.84 4.41
C ASN A 135 -8.44 13.09 3.01
N LEU A 136 -7.72 13.85 2.19
CA LEU A 136 -8.09 14.20 0.82
C LEU A 136 -7.33 13.33 -0.17
N PHE A 137 -7.97 13.04 -1.32
CA PHE A 137 -7.42 12.11 -2.33
C PHE A 137 -7.10 10.75 -1.70
N ALA A 138 -8.05 10.28 -0.89
CA ALA A 138 -7.79 9.32 0.16
C ALA A 138 -7.64 7.87 -0.34
N TYR A 139 -7.88 7.64 -1.65
CA TYR A 139 -7.65 6.38 -2.36
C TYR A 139 -8.37 5.20 -1.64
N THR A 140 -7.68 4.09 -1.41
CA THR A 140 -8.22 2.88 -0.76
C THR A 140 -8.13 2.90 0.77
N GLY A 141 -7.83 4.07 1.38
CA GLY A 141 -8.03 4.32 2.79
C GLY A 141 -6.84 4.05 3.72
N GLY A 142 -5.63 3.76 3.25
CA GLY A 142 -4.51 3.46 4.14
C GLY A 142 -4.27 4.51 5.22
N ALA A 143 -4.16 5.80 4.85
CA ALA A 143 -4.00 6.88 5.83
C ALA A 143 -5.23 7.09 6.71
N THR A 144 -6.43 6.83 6.18
CA THR A 144 -7.69 6.88 6.93
C THR A 144 -7.71 5.84 8.05
N ILE A 145 -7.40 4.58 7.71
CA ILE A 145 -7.37 3.47 8.67
C ILE A 145 -6.29 3.74 9.74
N ALA A 146 -5.10 4.17 9.34
CA ALA A 146 -4.02 4.49 10.28
C ALA A 146 -4.41 5.59 11.28
N ALA A 147 -5.08 6.65 10.82
CA ALA A 147 -5.54 7.73 11.69
C ALA A 147 -6.69 7.29 12.61
N ALA A 148 -7.64 6.49 12.11
CA ALA A 148 -8.75 5.94 12.88
C ALA A 148 -8.25 4.97 13.96
N ALA A 149 -7.33 4.06 13.63
CA ALA A 149 -6.67 3.15 14.57
C ALA A 149 -5.90 3.89 15.68
N ALA A 150 -5.41 5.09 15.38
CA ALA A 150 -4.80 5.95 16.39
C ALA A 150 -5.82 6.59 17.34
N GLY A 151 -7.11 6.60 17.01
CA GLY A 151 -8.20 7.16 17.80
C GLY A 151 -8.70 8.51 17.29
N ALA A 152 -8.40 8.90 16.06
CA ALA A 152 -8.91 10.13 15.47
C ALA A 152 -10.31 9.93 14.84
N GLU A 153 -11.10 11.01 14.82
CA GLU A 153 -12.28 11.12 13.96
C GLU A 153 -11.82 11.47 12.54
N VAL A 154 -12.08 10.59 11.57
CA VAL A 154 -11.54 10.76 10.22
C VAL A 154 -12.63 11.05 9.21
N THR A 155 -12.45 12.10 8.41
CA THR A 155 -13.24 12.36 7.21
C THR A 155 -12.42 11.93 6.00
N HIS A 156 -12.88 10.87 5.31
CA HIS A 156 -12.27 10.32 4.09
C HIS A 156 -12.92 10.93 2.86
N VAL A 157 -12.15 11.54 1.98
CA VAL A 157 -12.63 12.18 0.76
C VAL A 157 -11.85 11.68 -0.46
N ASP A 158 -12.57 11.08 -1.39
CA ASP A 158 -12.07 10.73 -2.72
C ASP A 158 -13.12 10.99 -3.78
N ALA A 159 -12.72 11.43 -4.96
CA ALA A 159 -13.64 11.70 -6.07
C ALA A 159 -14.22 10.42 -6.67
N SER A 160 -13.51 9.30 -6.57
CA SER A 160 -13.93 8.01 -7.09
C SER A 160 -14.81 7.27 -6.10
N LYS A 161 -16.08 7.06 -6.45
CA LYS A 161 -17.00 6.22 -5.65
C LYS A 161 -16.46 4.80 -5.44
N GLY A 162 -15.75 4.24 -6.44
CA GLY A 162 -15.13 2.92 -6.35
C GLY A 162 -14.01 2.88 -5.31
N MET A 163 -13.18 3.92 -5.23
CA MET A 163 -12.12 4.03 -4.21
C MET A 163 -12.71 4.17 -2.81
N VAL A 164 -13.77 4.96 -2.65
CA VAL A 164 -14.49 5.09 -1.36
C VAL A 164 -15.10 3.76 -0.91
N ALA A 165 -15.70 2.99 -1.83
CA ALA A 165 -16.22 1.66 -1.51
C ALA A 165 -15.11 0.72 -1.07
N TRP A 166 -14.00 0.69 -1.81
CA TRP A 166 -12.83 -0.13 -1.49
C TRP A 166 -12.19 0.27 -0.14
N ALA A 167 -12.12 1.57 0.16
CA ALA A 167 -11.66 2.05 1.46
C ALA A 167 -12.54 1.56 2.62
N LYS A 168 -13.86 1.46 2.41
CA LYS A 168 -14.78 0.90 3.41
C LYS A 168 -14.55 -0.59 3.63
N GLU A 169 -14.29 -1.36 2.56
CA GLU A 169 -13.95 -2.79 2.65
C GLU A 169 -12.66 -2.97 3.44
N ASN A 170 -11.60 -2.23 3.11
CA ASN A 170 -10.34 -2.27 3.84
C ASN A 170 -10.48 -1.87 5.30
N ALA A 171 -11.27 -0.83 5.60
CA ALA A 171 -11.52 -0.40 6.97
C ALA A 171 -12.28 -1.48 7.75
N ALA A 172 -13.29 -2.11 7.16
CA ALA A 172 -14.05 -3.19 7.81
C ALA A 172 -13.19 -4.43 8.08
N SER A 173 -12.23 -4.76 7.20
CA SER A 173 -11.31 -5.89 7.39
C SER A 173 -10.19 -5.58 8.38
N SER A 174 -9.93 -4.32 8.65
CA SER A 174 -8.92 -3.88 9.63
C SER A 174 -9.46 -3.78 11.06
N GLY A 175 -10.77 -3.82 11.29
CA GLY A 175 -11.45 -3.79 12.60
C GLY A 175 -12.16 -2.47 12.88
#